data_62c8c87a4a6df4d106c231ad99dcfe60
#
_entry.id   62c8c87a4a6df4d106c231ad99dcfe60
#
_cell.length_a   1.000
_cell.length_b   1.000
_cell.length_c   1.000
_cell.angle_alpha   90.00
_cell.angle_beta   90.00
_cell.angle_gamma   90.00
#
_symmetry.space_group_name_H-M   'P 1'
#
loop_
_entity.id
_entity.type
_entity.pdbx_description
1 polymer ?
#
loop_
_entity_poly.entity_id
_entity_poly.type
_entity_poly.pdbx_seq_one_letter_code
_entity_poly.pdbx_strand_id
1 'polypeptide(L)'
;NIITGDDAAAGRYIEARLSNFALDVVFNPKTTEWKLSYDGRNKEPIALPVKFPLLLAQGAEGIAVGLNCKILPHNLGEICDAAIAYLHGQEFHLYPDFPTGGSIDVSKYNDGQRGGAVRVRAKIEKRDSKTLAITEIPYGKTTGTASKPSTFIDSILKANEKGKIKIRNVEDLTAAKAEILIHLTPVASSDKTIDALYACTDCEISISPNCCVIDDRKPCFLTVSDVLRNNVDTTLELLRKER
;
A
#
# COMPACT_ATOMS: atom_id res chain seq x y z
N ASN A 1 12.50 0.96 3.17
CA ASN A 1 12.30 0.90 1.72
C ASN A 1 11.25 -0.16 1.39
N ILE A 2 10.16 0.23 0.71
CA ILE A 2 9.02 -0.67 0.39
C ILE A 2 9.37 -1.70 -0.69
N ILE A 3 10.43 -1.49 -1.47
CA ILE A 3 10.87 -2.40 -2.53
C ILE A 3 11.86 -3.42 -1.97
N THR A 4 12.92 -2.97 -1.30
CA THR A 4 13.99 -3.84 -0.79
C THR A 4 13.70 -4.40 0.59
N GLY A 5 12.88 -3.72 1.38
CA GLY A 5 12.61 -4.10 2.77
C GLY A 5 13.63 -3.57 3.77
N ASP A 6 14.51 -2.66 3.36
CA ASP A 6 15.47 -2.02 4.26
C ASP A 6 14.75 -1.22 5.35
N ASP A 7 15.20 -1.39 6.57
CA ASP A 7 14.75 -0.57 7.70
C ASP A 7 15.32 0.86 7.62
N ALA A 8 14.64 1.77 8.28
CA ALA A 8 15.18 3.10 8.54
C ALA A 8 16.38 3.02 9.50
N ALA A 9 17.24 4.02 9.45
CA ALA A 9 18.28 4.19 10.48
C ALA A 9 17.65 4.34 11.88
N ALA A 10 18.41 3.98 12.92
CA ALA A 10 17.93 4.15 14.30
C ALA A 10 17.56 5.63 14.55
N GLY A 11 16.46 5.87 15.26
CA GLY A 11 15.89 7.21 15.47
C GLY A 11 16.86 8.23 16.04
N ARG A 12 17.91 7.77 16.80
CA ARG A 12 18.96 8.64 17.34
C ARG A 12 19.92 9.23 16.30
N TYR A 13 19.89 8.72 15.06
CA TYR A 13 20.74 9.17 13.96
C TYR A 13 20.00 9.96 12.89
N ILE A 14 18.69 10.12 13.03
CA ILE A 14 17.86 10.80 12.04
C ILE A 14 17.13 11.98 12.65
N GLU A 15 16.92 12.99 11.84
CA GLU A 15 16.05 14.12 12.13
C GLU A 15 14.82 14.08 11.22
N ALA A 16 13.69 14.53 11.73
CA ALA A 16 12.45 14.63 10.96
C ALA A 16 11.94 16.08 10.99
N ARG A 17 11.41 16.52 9.86
CA ARG A 17 10.73 17.81 9.70
C ARG A 17 9.41 17.59 8.99
N LEU A 18 8.43 18.44 9.32
CA LEU A 18 7.19 18.46 8.57
C LEU A 18 7.44 19.02 7.16
N SER A 19 6.86 18.40 6.16
CA SER A 19 6.86 18.94 4.80
C SER A 19 5.92 20.15 4.71
N ASN A 20 6.10 21.00 3.69
CA ASN A 20 5.17 22.11 3.43
C ASN A 20 3.75 21.60 3.24
N PHE A 21 3.57 20.49 2.53
CA PHE A 21 2.26 19.86 2.38
C PHE A 21 1.63 19.48 3.73
N ALA A 22 2.40 18.92 4.65
CA ALA A 22 1.90 18.58 5.98
C ALA A 22 1.49 19.82 6.77
N LEU A 23 2.25 20.92 6.67
CA LEU A 23 1.92 22.19 7.33
C LEU A 23 0.64 22.80 6.78
N ASP A 24 0.40 22.70 5.47
CA ASP A 24 -0.75 23.31 4.82
C ASP A 24 -2.04 22.49 4.96
N VAL A 25 -1.92 21.16 4.99
CA VAL A 25 -3.06 20.24 4.85
C VAL A 25 -3.38 19.47 6.13
N VAL A 26 -2.36 19.15 6.93
CA VAL A 26 -2.49 18.26 8.10
C VAL A 26 -2.50 19.02 9.42
N PHE A 27 -1.72 20.10 9.53
CA PHE A 27 -1.52 20.82 10.78
C PHE A 27 -2.13 22.22 10.73
N ASN A 28 -3.08 22.48 11.62
CA ASN A 28 -3.57 23.83 11.86
C ASN A 28 -3.81 24.02 13.37
N PRO A 29 -2.94 24.73 14.07
CA PRO A 29 -3.06 24.93 15.52
C PRO A 29 -4.38 25.59 15.95
N LYS A 30 -5.03 26.38 15.06
CA LYS A 30 -6.27 27.10 15.37
C LYS A 30 -7.51 26.20 15.37
N THR A 31 -7.48 25.14 14.57
CA THR A 31 -8.60 24.19 14.45
C THR A 31 -8.34 22.85 15.14
N THR A 32 -7.14 22.66 15.70
CA THR A 32 -6.75 21.46 16.42
C THR A 32 -7.34 21.46 17.84
N GLU A 33 -7.94 20.37 18.25
CA GLU A 33 -8.34 20.11 19.63
C GLU A 33 -7.14 19.54 20.39
N TRP A 34 -6.83 20.17 21.53
CA TRP A 34 -5.64 19.84 22.33
C TRP A 34 -6.01 19.22 23.67
N LYS A 35 -5.25 18.24 24.13
CA LYS A 35 -5.26 17.71 25.49
C LYS A 35 -3.88 17.85 26.12
N LEU A 36 -3.79 17.73 27.44
CA LEU A 36 -2.51 17.67 28.13
C LEU A 36 -1.81 16.34 27.83
N SER A 37 -0.49 16.38 27.69
CA SER A 37 0.35 15.18 27.63
C SER A 37 0.28 14.40 28.93
N TYR A 38 0.72 13.13 28.91
CA TYR A 38 0.71 12.26 30.09
C TYR A 38 1.39 12.89 31.32
N ASP A 39 2.47 13.62 31.12
CA ASP A 39 3.22 14.31 32.18
C ASP A 39 2.66 15.71 32.51
N GLY A 40 1.63 16.17 31.83
CA GLY A 40 0.99 17.47 31.99
C GLY A 40 1.85 18.68 31.57
N ARG A 41 3.04 18.47 31.01
CA ARG A 41 3.98 19.56 30.65
C ARG A 41 3.72 20.18 29.29
N ASN A 42 3.16 19.40 28.39
CA ASN A 42 2.91 19.78 27.01
C ASN A 42 1.45 19.58 26.61
N LYS A 43 1.07 20.12 25.47
CA LYS A 43 -0.21 19.83 24.83
C LYS A 43 0.04 18.92 23.63
N GLU A 44 -0.83 17.93 23.46
CA GLU A 44 -0.82 17.05 22.30
C GLU A 44 -2.19 17.08 21.61
N PRO A 45 -2.25 16.96 20.27
CA PRO A 45 -3.51 16.94 19.55
C PRO A 45 -4.31 15.68 19.89
N ILE A 46 -5.63 15.82 20.08
CA ILE A 46 -6.54 14.68 20.18
C ILE A 46 -6.66 13.98 18.83
N ALA A 47 -6.83 14.79 17.76
CA ALA A 47 -6.81 14.38 16.37
C ALA A 47 -6.21 15.49 15.53
N LEU A 48 -5.65 15.17 14.39
CA LEU A 48 -5.13 16.15 13.44
C LEU A 48 -6.26 16.65 12.53
N PRO A 49 -6.37 17.96 12.26
CA PRO A 49 -7.37 18.54 11.39
C PRO A 49 -6.99 18.37 9.91
N VAL A 50 -6.97 17.12 9.44
CA VAL A 50 -6.51 16.78 8.09
C VAL A 50 -7.57 17.14 7.06
N LYS A 51 -7.24 18.07 6.15
CA LYS A 51 -8.11 18.55 5.07
C LYS A 51 -8.05 17.71 3.79
N PHE A 52 -7.54 16.51 3.88
CA PHE A 52 -7.36 15.61 2.76
C PHE A 52 -7.44 14.16 3.25
N PRO A 53 -8.02 13.21 2.50
CA PRO A 53 -8.14 11.81 2.94
C PRO A 53 -6.80 11.07 2.91
N LEU A 54 -5.86 11.52 3.73
CA LEU A 54 -4.50 11.01 3.85
C LEU A 54 -4.47 9.52 4.20
N LEU A 55 -5.44 9.07 4.99
CA LEU A 55 -5.61 7.67 5.35
C LEU A 55 -5.77 6.77 4.10
N LEU A 56 -6.53 7.22 3.10
CA LEU A 56 -6.73 6.48 1.86
C LEU A 56 -5.52 6.58 0.93
N ALA A 57 -4.82 7.72 0.92
CA ALA A 57 -3.64 7.89 0.08
C ALA A 57 -2.47 7.02 0.54
N GLN A 58 -2.25 6.92 1.84
CA GLN A 58 -1.14 6.15 2.41
C GLN A 58 -1.51 4.70 2.72
N GLY A 59 -2.79 4.44 2.95
CA GLY A 59 -3.24 3.20 3.57
C GLY A 59 -2.86 3.11 5.05
N ALA A 60 -3.35 2.10 5.73
CA ALA A 60 -3.00 1.80 7.11
C ALA A 60 -3.09 0.30 7.38
N GLU A 61 -2.16 -0.22 8.14
CA GLU A 61 -2.19 -1.61 8.60
C GLU A 61 -1.83 -1.66 10.09
N GLY A 62 -2.63 -2.37 10.85
CA GLY A 62 -2.41 -2.55 12.28
C GLY A 62 -3.15 -3.74 12.84
N ILE A 63 -2.57 -4.34 13.85
CA ILE A 63 -3.12 -5.51 14.56
C ILE A 63 -3.32 -5.14 16.02
N ALA A 64 -4.51 -5.39 16.52
CA ALA A 64 -4.86 -5.24 17.93
C ALA A 64 -5.50 -6.53 18.46
N VAL A 65 -5.80 -6.57 19.74
CA VAL A 65 -6.50 -7.71 20.34
C VAL A 65 -7.95 -7.76 19.86
N GLY A 66 -8.28 -8.79 19.09
CA GLY A 66 -9.63 -8.99 18.55
C GLY A 66 -10.00 -8.11 17.34
N LEU A 67 -9.13 -7.18 16.95
CA LEU A 67 -9.33 -6.26 15.83
C LEU A 67 -8.09 -6.19 14.95
N ASN A 68 -8.29 -5.98 13.67
CA ASN A 68 -7.24 -5.61 12.73
C ASN A 68 -7.76 -4.56 11.76
N CYS A 69 -6.86 -3.71 11.30
CA CYS A 69 -7.11 -2.76 10.22
C CYS A 69 -6.19 -3.08 9.06
N LYS A 70 -6.72 -3.06 7.84
CA LYS A 70 -5.94 -3.13 6.60
C LYS A 70 -6.62 -2.31 5.52
N ILE A 71 -6.27 -1.03 5.47
CA ILE A 71 -6.71 -0.09 4.45
C ILE A 71 -5.59 -0.01 3.42
N LEU A 72 -5.91 -0.34 2.18
CA LEU A 72 -4.94 -0.31 1.08
C LEU A 72 -4.75 1.12 0.60
N PRO A 73 -3.55 1.50 0.11
CA PRO A 73 -3.31 2.81 -0.47
C PRO A 73 -4.05 3.00 -1.79
N HIS A 74 -4.36 4.26 -2.12
CA HIS A 74 -5.05 4.66 -3.34
C HIS A 74 -4.30 5.81 -4.02
N ASN A 75 -4.54 6.00 -5.30
CA ASN A 75 -3.93 7.07 -6.07
C ASN A 75 -4.44 8.45 -5.62
N LEU A 76 -3.51 9.37 -5.39
CA LEU A 76 -3.81 10.72 -4.91
C LEU A 76 -4.73 11.50 -5.87
N GLY A 77 -4.49 11.40 -7.18
CA GLY A 77 -5.31 12.04 -8.19
C GLY A 77 -6.73 11.52 -8.18
N GLU A 78 -6.90 10.19 -8.17
CA GLU A 78 -8.22 9.54 -8.13
C GLU A 78 -8.99 9.85 -6.85
N ILE A 79 -8.30 9.99 -5.71
CA ILE A 79 -8.92 10.43 -4.45
C ILE A 79 -9.45 11.87 -4.59
N CYS A 80 -8.68 12.78 -5.18
CA CYS A 80 -9.13 14.15 -5.42
C CYS A 80 -10.33 14.19 -6.37
N ASP A 81 -10.30 13.43 -7.47
CA ASP A 81 -11.40 13.34 -8.42
C ASP A 81 -12.67 12.77 -7.77
N ALA A 82 -12.54 11.74 -6.94
CA ALA A 82 -13.64 11.18 -6.18
C ALA A 82 -14.23 12.17 -5.16
N ALA A 83 -13.38 12.97 -4.48
CA ALA A 83 -13.82 14.01 -3.57
C ALA A 83 -14.60 15.12 -4.31
N ILE A 84 -14.12 15.53 -5.49
CA ILE A 84 -14.80 16.49 -6.35
C ILE A 84 -16.15 15.94 -6.84
N ALA A 85 -16.18 14.67 -7.30
CA ALA A 85 -17.41 14.02 -7.73
C ALA A 85 -18.44 13.96 -6.60
N TYR A 86 -18.03 13.61 -5.37
CA TYR A 86 -18.91 13.61 -4.20
C TYR A 86 -19.49 15.00 -3.92
N LEU A 87 -18.68 16.06 -3.97
CA LEU A 87 -19.13 17.43 -3.76
C LEU A 87 -20.14 17.90 -4.82
N HIS A 88 -20.07 17.36 -6.03
CA HIS A 88 -21.05 17.60 -7.10
C HIS A 88 -22.26 16.65 -7.05
N GLY A 89 -22.35 15.77 -6.06
CA GLY A 89 -23.44 14.79 -5.95
C GLY A 89 -23.37 13.67 -7.02
N GLN A 90 -22.19 13.42 -7.58
CA GLN A 90 -21.94 12.38 -8.57
C GLN A 90 -21.47 11.09 -7.90
N GLU A 91 -21.71 9.95 -8.54
CA GLU A 91 -21.16 8.67 -8.12
C GLU A 91 -19.65 8.62 -8.40
N PHE A 92 -18.93 7.91 -7.55
CA PHE A 92 -17.51 7.66 -7.69
C PHE A 92 -17.16 6.23 -7.24
N HIS A 93 -16.04 5.73 -7.74
CA HIS A 93 -15.45 4.46 -7.32
C HIS A 93 -13.96 4.68 -7.08
N LEU A 94 -13.44 4.11 -5.98
CA LEU A 94 -12.03 4.11 -5.64
C LEU A 94 -11.52 2.68 -5.57
N TYR A 95 -10.40 2.45 -6.24
CA TYR A 95 -9.70 1.17 -6.19
C TYR A 95 -8.28 1.35 -5.65
N PRO A 96 -7.74 0.36 -4.95
CA PRO A 96 -6.37 0.43 -4.47
C PRO A 96 -5.38 0.65 -5.61
N ASP A 97 -4.36 1.47 -5.34
CA ASP A 97 -3.22 1.68 -6.22
C ASP A 97 -1.94 1.59 -5.38
N PHE A 98 -0.95 0.85 -5.87
CA PHE A 98 0.22 0.51 -5.10
C PHE A 98 1.48 1.22 -5.59
N PRO A 99 2.27 1.83 -4.70
CA PRO A 99 3.51 2.49 -5.09
C PRO A 99 4.58 1.51 -5.60
N THR A 100 4.41 0.21 -5.40
CA THR A 100 5.28 -0.84 -5.96
C THR A 100 4.88 -1.27 -7.37
N GLY A 101 3.77 -0.75 -7.90
CA GLY A 101 3.23 -1.09 -9.21
C GLY A 101 2.54 -2.45 -9.24
N GLY A 102 2.58 -3.10 -10.40
CA GLY A 102 1.88 -4.35 -10.67
C GLY A 102 0.48 -4.15 -11.25
N SER A 103 -0.19 -5.23 -11.54
CA SER A 103 -1.59 -5.22 -11.96
C SER A 103 -2.50 -5.77 -10.87
N ILE A 104 -3.72 -5.27 -10.82
CA ILE A 104 -4.67 -5.59 -9.75
C ILE A 104 -6.01 -6.05 -10.35
N ASP A 105 -6.56 -7.15 -9.79
CA ASP A 105 -7.92 -7.58 -10.02
C ASP A 105 -8.78 -7.18 -8.81
N VAL A 106 -9.69 -6.25 -9.04
CA VAL A 106 -10.57 -5.65 -8.02
C VAL A 106 -12.00 -6.23 -8.04
N SER A 107 -12.26 -7.27 -8.83
CA SER A 107 -13.60 -7.86 -9.00
C SER A 107 -14.25 -8.29 -7.67
N LYS A 108 -13.45 -8.56 -6.65
CA LYS A 108 -13.91 -8.98 -5.31
C LYS A 108 -13.51 -7.97 -4.22
N TYR A 109 -13.17 -6.74 -4.58
CA TYR A 109 -12.65 -5.74 -3.63
C TYR A 109 -13.65 -5.36 -2.53
N ASN A 110 -14.95 -5.31 -2.86
CA ASN A 110 -16.03 -4.99 -1.94
C ASN A 110 -15.79 -3.66 -1.17
N ASP A 111 -15.31 -2.64 -1.87
CA ASP A 111 -15.08 -1.29 -1.35
C ASP A 111 -14.27 -1.28 -0.02
N GLY A 112 -13.27 -2.16 0.09
CA GLY A 112 -12.38 -2.24 1.24
C GLY A 112 -12.94 -2.92 2.48
N GLN A 113 -14.14 -3.46 2.43
CA GLN A 113 -14.77 -4.14 3.57
C GLN A 113 -14.16 -5.52 3.82
N ARG A 114 -14.31 -5.98 5.07
CA ARG A 114 -13.95 -7.34 5.46
C ARG A 114 -14.68 -8.38 4.62
N GLY A 115 -13.94 -9.38 4.15
CA GLY A 115 -14.44 -10.42 3.26
C GLY A 115 -14.20 -10.11 1.78
N GLY A 116 -13.84 -8.87 1.45
CA GLY A 116 -13.31 -8.53 0.13
C GLY A 116 -11.90 -9.07 -0.08
N ALA A 117 -11.47 -9.09 -1.32
CA ALA A 117 -10.11 -9.47 -1.71
C ALA A 117 -9.70 -8.76 -3.01
N VAL A 118 -8.42 -8.46 -3.12
CA VAL A 118 -7.78 -8.02 -4.36
C VAL A 118 -6.66 -8.98 -4.70
N ARG A 119 -6.51 -9.31 -5.99
CA ARG A 119 -5.35 -10.08 -6.46
C ARG A 119 -4.38 -9.13 -7.12
N VAL A 120 -3.14 -9.20 -6.69
CA VAL A 120 -2.06 -8.34 -7.18
C VAL A 120 -1.02 -9.20 -7.87
N ARG A 121 -0.65 -8.83 -9.09
CA ARG A 121 0.34 -9.50 -9.92
C ARG A 121 1.57 -8.64 -10.14
N ALA A 122 2.73 -9.26 -10.04
CA ALA A 122 3.98 -8.68 -10.50
C ALA A 122 3.92 -8.36 -12.00
N LYS A 123 4.65 -7.34 -12.43
CA LYS A 123 4.85 -7.09 -13.86
C LYS A 123 6.03 -7.88 -14.35
N ILE A 124 5.77 -8.82 -15.25
CA ILE A 124 6.76 -9.71 -15.86
C ILE A 124 6.88 -9.39 -17.34
N GLU A 125 8.07 -9.04 -17.78
CA GLU A 125 8.39 -8.72 -19.16
C GLU A 125 9.38 -9.74 -19.74
N LYS A 126 9.24 -10.07 -21.02
CA LYS A 126 10.22 -10.86 -21.74
C LYS A 126 11.34 -9.94 -22.23
N ARG A 127 12.56 -10.11 -21.73
CA ARG A 127 13.73 -9.42 -22.25
C ARG A 127 14.23 -10.07 -23.54
N ASP A 128 14.24 -11.40 -23.54
CA ASP A 128 14.56 -12.23 -24.68
C ASP A 128 13.86 -13.60 -24.60
N SER A 129 14.21 -14.54 -25.47
CA SER A 129 13.57 -15.85 -25.52
C SER A 129 13.76 -16.72 -24.28
N LYS A 130 14.78 -16.41 -23.45
CA LYS A 130 15.19 -17.18 -22.25
C LYS A 130 15.38 -16.34 -21.00
N THR A 131 15.11 -15.04 -21.06
CA THR A 131 15.23 -14.14 -19.92
C THR A 131 13.93 -13.40 -19.69
N LEU A 132 13.40 -13.54 -18.48
CA LEU A 132 12.26 -12.77 -17.99
C LEU A 132 12.76 -11.71 -17.01
N ALA A 133 12.15 -10.54 -17.03
CA ALA A 133 12.42 -9.47 -16.08
C ALA A 133 11.15 -9.17 -15.27
N ILE A 134 11.27 -9.16 -13.96
CA ILE A 134 10.23 -8.66 -13.06
C ILE A 134 10.59 -7.22 -12.73
N THR A 135 9.75 -6.28 -13.17
CA THR A 135 9.99 -4.84 -13.05
C THR A 135 9.13 -4.18 -11.98
N GLU A 136 8.05 -4.85 -11.56
CA GLU A 136 7.18 -4.40 -10.49
C GLU A 136 6.78 -5.62 -9.64
N ILE A 137 6.79 -5.46 -8.32
CA ILE A 137 6.50 -6.54 -7.36
C ILE A 137 5.18 -6.30 -6.65
N PRO A 138 4.46 -7.34 -6.24
CA PRO A 138 3.22 -7.19 -5.50
C PRO A 138 3.41 -6.46 -4.17
N TYR A 139 2.45 -5.61 -3.82
CA TYR A 139 2.46 -4.82 -2.60
C TYR A 139 2.64 -5.69 -1.34
N GLY A 140 3.54 -5.27 -0.45
CA GLY A 140 3.88 -6.01 0.77
C GLY A 140 4.92 -7.12 0.56
N LYS A 141 5.42 -7.31 -0.68
CA LYS A 141 6.58 -8.15 -0.98
C LYS A 141 7.81 -7.29 -1.20
N THR A 142 8.99 -7.83 -0.91
CA THR A 142 10.26 -7.11 -1.04
C THR A 142 11.29 -7.98 -1.73
N THR A 143 12.24 -7.34 -2.40
CA THR A 143 13.36 -8.03 -3.06
C THR A 143 14.42 -8.48 -2.08
N GLY A 144 14.38 -7.98 -0.85
CA GLY A 144 15.30 -8.36 0.21
C GLY A 144 16.63 -7.61 0.19
N THR A 145 17.39 -7.83 1.24
CA THR A 145 18.75 -7.29 1.43
C THR A 145 19.61 -8.32 2.12
N ALA A 146 20.89 -8.06 2.30
CA ALA A 146 21.78 -8.96 3.03
C ALA A 146 21.33 -9.24 4.48
N SER A 147 20.64 -8.27 5.10
CA SER A 147 20.11 -8.37 6.47
C SER A 147 18.67 -8.93 6.53
N LYS A 148 17.91 -8.81 5.45
CA LYS A 148 16.53 -9.29 5.34
C LYS A 148 16.34 -10.02 4.02
N PRO A 149 16.47 -11.37 4.02
CA PRO A 149 16.28 -12.17 2.82
C PRO A 149 14.91 -11.95 2.18
N SER A 150 14.86 -11.98 0.86
CA SER A 150 13.64 -11.82 0.09
C SER A 150 12.72 -13.03 0.25
N THR A 151 11.51 -12.80 0.74
CA THR A 151 10.47 -13.85 0.70
C THR A 151 9.96 -14.05 -0.73
N PHE A 152 10.01 -13.00 -1.55
CA PHE A 152 9.56 -13.02 -2.94
C PHE A 152 10.47 -13.88 -3.82
N ILE A 153 11.78 -13.62 -3.82
CA ILE A 153 12.77 -14.44 -4.56
C ILE A 153 12.79 -15.88 -4.04
N ASP A 154 12.74 -16.07 -2.72
CA ASP A 154 12.66 -17.39 -2.11
C ASP A 154 11.45 -18.19 -2.60
N SER A 155 10.30 -17.55 -2.85
CA SER A 155 9.13 -18.24 -3.39
C SER A 155 9.39 -18.80 -4.79
N ILE A 156 10.14 -18.05 -5.62
CA ILE A 156 10.55 -18.45 -6.97
C ILE A 156 11.54 -19.63 -6.90
N LEU A 157 12.57 -19.51 -6.06
CA LEU A 157 13.57 -20.56 -5.88
C LEU A 157 12.94 -21.87 -5.36
N LYS A 158 12.05 -21.80 -4.38
CA LYS A 158 11.29 -22.95 -3.87
C LYS A 158 10.40 -23.60 -4.93
N ALA A 159 9.80 -22.80 -5.83
CA ALA A 159 9.02 -23.34 -6.93
C ALA A 159 9.89 -24.08 -7.95
N ASN A 160 11.12 -23.60 -8.19
CA ASN A 160 12.11 -24.28 -9.03
C ASN A 160 12.59 -25.61 -8.39
N GLU A 161 12.93 -25.61 -7.09
CA GLU A 161 13.30 -26.82 -6.34
C GLU A 161 12.20 -27.90 -6.38
N LYS A 162 10.94 -27.48 -6.30
CA LYS A 162 9.77 -28.37 -6.41
C LYS A 162 9.47 -28.79 -7.85
N GLY A 163 10.26 -28.39 -8.83
CA GLY A 163 10.09 -28.72 -10.23
C GLY A 163 8.87 -28.09 -10.93
N LYS A 164 8.22 -27.11 -10.29
CA LYS A 164 7.05 -26.41 -10.87
C LYS A 164 7.42 -25.43 -11.98
N ILE A 165 8.62 -24.88 -11.92
CA ILE A 165 9.23 -24.04 -12.94
C ILE A 165 10.65 -24.57 -13.23
N LYS A 166 11.20 -24.22 -14.39
CA LYS A 166 12.55 -24.63 -14.81
C LYS A 166 13.39 -23.41 -15.10
N ILE A 167 14.04 -22.88 -14.08
CA ILE A 167 14.93 -21.74 -14.16
C ILE A 167 16.37 -22.17 -13.94
N ARG A 168 17.31 -21.46 -14.58
CA ARG A 168 18.74 -21.64 -14.42
C ARG A 168 19.28 -20.81 -13.27
N ASN A 169 18.92 -19.53 -13.25
CA ASN A 169 19.42 -18.54 -12.29
C ASN A 169 18.40 -17.41 -12.08
N VAL A 170 18.47 -16.76 -10.93
CA VAL A 170 17.74 -15.52 -10.59
C VAL A 170 18.78 -14.49 -10.18
N GLU A 171 18.73 -13.31 -10.78
CA GLU A 171 19.61 -12.19 -10.47
C GLU A 171 18.75 -11.01 -9.98
N ASP A 172 19.10 -10.48 -8.81
CA ASP A 172 18.46 -9.28 -8.26
C ASP A 172 19.31 -8.05 -8.60
N LEU A 173 18.81 -7.22 -9.50
CA LEU A 173 19.42 -5.96 -9.93
C LEU A 173 18.66 -4.76 -9.36
N THR A 174 17.83 -4.96 -8.36
CA THR A 174 16.98 -3.93 -7.77
C THR A 174 17.82 -2.79 -7.17
N ALA A 175 17.49 -1.57 -7.59
CA ALA A 175 18.06 -0.34 -7.07
C ALA A 175 16.94 0.65 -6.69
N ALA A 176 16.78 1.75 -7.44
CA ALA A 176 15.65 2.68 -7.24
C ALA A 176 14.31 2.09 -7.68
N LYS A 177 14.34 1.12 -8.58
CA LYS A 177 13.18 0.35 -9.06
C LYS A 177 13.48 -1.13 -8.93
N ALA A 178 12.43 -1.94 -8.79
CA ALA A 178 12.57 -3.39 -8.79
C ALA A 178 13.05 -3.86 -10.18
N GLU A 179 14.07 -4.70 -10.21
CA GLU A 179 14.55 -5.39 -11.40
C GLU A 179 15.12 -6.74 -11.02
N ILE A 180 14.37 -7.80 -11.29
CA ILE A 180 14.78 -9.19 -11.05
C ILE A 180 14.80 -9.93 -12.37
N LEU A 181 15.95 -10.44 -12.75
CA LEU A 181 16.11 -11.24 -13.97
C LEU A 181 15.99 -12.74 -13.63
N ILE A 182 15.18 -13.43 -14.41
CA ILE A 182 14.99 -14.88 -14.33
C ILE A 182 15.49 -15.51 -15.62
N HIS A 183 16.58 -16.26 -15.54
CA HIS A 183 17.16 -16.98 -16.64
C HIS A 183 16.56 -18.38 -16.74
N LEU A 184 15.92 -18.68 -17.85
CA LEU A 184 15.26 -19.96 -18.11
C LEU A 184 16.25 -21.01 -18.61
N THR A 185 15.91 -22.27 -18.38
CA THR A 185 16.63 -23.38 -19.02
C THR A 185 16.36 -23.41 -20.53
N PRO A 186 17.25 -23.99 -21.35
CA PRO A 186 17.07 -24.04 -22.82
C PRO A 186 15.75 -24.67 -23.28
N VAL A 187 15.21 -25.61 -22.51
CA VAL A 187 13.98 -26.36 -22.83
C VAL A 187 12.71 -25.66 -22.32
N ALA A 188 12.84 -24.65 -21.46
CA ALA A 188 11.68 -23.98 -20.88
C ALA A 188 11.03 -22.99 -21.87
N SER A 189 9.69 -22.97 -21.88
CA SER A 189 8.91 -21.95 -22.60
C SER A 189 8.71 -20.74 -21.71
N SER A 190 8.97 -19.53 -22.24
CA SER A 190 8.78 -18.28 -21.49
C SER A 190 7.31 -18.07 -21.08
N ASP A 191 6.35 -18.33 -21.98
CA ASP A 191 4.93 -18.15 -21.70
C ASP A 191 4.43 -19.09 -20.60
N LYS A 192 4.76 -20.39 -20.72
CA LYS A 192 4.38 -21.37 -19.69
C LYS A 192 5.05 -21.08 -18.34
N THR A 193 6.26 -20.51 -18.35
CA THR A 193 6.95 -20.14 -17.12
C THR A 193 6.28 -18.92 -16.47
N ILE A 194 5.84 -17.93 -17.25
CA ILE A 194 5.10 -16.78 -16.72
C ILE A 194 3.81 -17.25 -16.04
N ASP A 195 3.04 -18.12 -16.70
CA ASP A 195 1.81 -18.67 -16.11
C ASP A 195 2.10 -19.44 -14.82
N ALA A 196 3.17 -20.24 -14.81
CA ALA A 196 3.58 -21.00 -13.64
C ALA A 196 4.10 -20.08 -12.49
N LEU A 197 4.78 -18.98 -12.81
CA LEU A 197 5.19 -17.98 -11.81
C LEU A 197 3.98 -17.37 -11.11
N TYR A 198 2.96 -16.96 -11.84
CA TYR A 198 1.72 -16.48 -11.23
C TYR A 198 0.98 -17.55 -10.43
N ALA A 199 0.94 -18.79 -10.89
CA ALA A 199 0.20 -19.87 -10.23
C ALA A 199 0.91 -20.44 -8.98
N CYS A 200 2.24 -20.38 -8.91
CA CYS A 200 3.04 -21.16 -7.95
C CYS A 200 3.96 -20.35 -7.06
N THR A 201 4.05 -19.05 -7.27
CA THR A 201 4.95 -18.15 -6.53
C THR A 201 4.23 -16.90 -6.05
N ASP A 202 4.94 -16.07 -5.30
CA ASP A 202 4.44 -14.77 -4.85
C ASP A 202 4.33 -13.71 -5.98
N CYS A 203 4.54 -14.08 -7.24
CA CYS A 203 4.27 -13.21 -8.39
C CYS A 203 2.77 -12.87 -8.52
N GLU A 204 1.88 -13.67 -7.97
CA GLU A 204 0.48 -13.32 -7.71
C GLU A 204 0.18 -13.56 -6.24
N ILE A 205 -0.38 -12.55 -5.56
CA ILE A 205 -0.85 -12.67 -4.18
C ILE A 205 -2.27 -12.16 -4.03
N SER A 206 -2.96 -12.66 -3.02
CA SER A 206 -4.27 -12.13 -2.62
C SER A 206 -4.13 -11.33 -1.34
N ILE A 207 -4.70 -10.12 -1.34
CA ILE A 207 -4.73 -9.23 -0.18
C ILE A 207 -6.20 -9.04 0.23
N SER A 208 -6.49 -9.29 1.51
CA SER A 208 -7.84 -9.07 2.06
C SER A 208 -7.86 -7.75 2.81
N PRO A 209 -8.60 -6.74 2.35
CA PRO A 209 -8.76 -5.49 3.06
C PRO A 209 -9.66 -5.67 4.28
N ASN A 210 -9.55 -4.74 5.22
CA ASN A 210 -10.45 -4.61 6.35
C ASN A 210 -10.41 -3.15 6.82
N CYS A 211 -11.32 -2.33 6.31
CA CYS A 211 -11.40 -0.93 6.65
C CYS A 211 -12.02 -0.75 8.03
N CYS A 212 -11.17 -0.77 9.05
CA CYS A 212 -11.53 -0.53 10.44
C CYS A 212 -10.92 0.81 10.87
N VAL A 213 -11.74 1.77 11.23
CA VAL A 213 -11.35 3.11 11.64
C VAL A 213 -11.87 3.41 13.05
N ILE A 214 -11.34 4.43 13.69
CA ILE A 214 -11.89 4.95 14.94
C ILE A 214 -12.78 6.15 14.59
N ASP A 215 -14.06 6.03 14.90
CA ASP A 215 -15.04 7.09 14.77
C ASP A 215 -15.73 7.29 16.14
N ASP A 216 -15.81 8.54 16.61
CA ASP A 216 -16.32 8.88 17.95
C ASP A 216 -15.79 7.95 19.06
N ARG A 217 -14.45 7.71 19.05
CA ARG A 217 -13.73 6.86 20.02
C ARG A 217 -14.13 5.38 20.01
N LYS A 218 -14.81 4.93 18.96
CA LYS A 218 -15.23 3.53 18.79
C LYS A 218 -14.66 2.96 17.49
N PRO A 219 -14.30 1.68 17.47
CA PRO A 219 -13.93 1.04 16.21
C PRO A 219 -15.18 0.87 15.34
N CYS A 220 -15.10 1.35 14.12
CA CYS A 220 -16.14 1.27 13.10
C CYS A 220 -15.60 0.59 11.85
N PHE A 221 -16.42 -0.26 11.25
CA PHE A 221 -16.12 -0.90 9.97
C PHE A 221 -16.87 -0.14 8.88
N LEU A 222 -16.13 0.62 8.09
CA LEU A 222 -16.67 1.47 7.03
C LEU A 222 -16.23 0.96 5.65
N THR A 223 -16.88 1.44 4.60
CA THR A 223 -16.35 1.32 3.25
C THR A 223 -15.29 2.38 3.00
N VAL A 224 -14.44 2.18 2.01
CA VAL A 224 -13.49 3.21 1.54
C VAL A 224 -14.25 4.45 1.06
N SER A 225 -15.37 4.25 0.39
CA SER A 225 -16.25 5.33 -0.05
C SER A 225 -16.81 6.15 1.12
N ASP A 226 -17.19 5.51 2.23
CA ASP A 226 -17.66 6.21 3.43
C ASP A 226 -16.54 6.99 4.11
N VAL A 227 -15.33 6.43 4.17
CA VAL A 227 -14.15 7.14 4.70
C VAL A 227 -13.88 8.41 3.89
N LEU A 228 -13.99 8.34 2.56
CA LEU A 228 -13.84 9.53 1.69
C LEU A 228 -14.93 10.57 2.01
N ARG A 229 -16.20 10.17 2.04
CA ARG A 229 -17.34 11.09 2.33
C ARG A 229 -17.15 11.78 3.66
N ASN A 230 -16.87 11.02 4.72
CA ASN A 230 -16.65 11.55 6.06
C ASN A 230 -15.48 12.56 6.09
N ASN A 231 -14.39 12.27 5.38
CA ASN A 231 -13.26 13.19 5.33
C ASN A 231 -13.60 14.48 4.55
N VAL A 232 -14.31 14.39 3.45
CA VAL A 232 -14.73 15.58 2.67
C VAL A 232 -15.67 16.46 3.49
N ASP A 233 -16.64 15.87 4.18
CA ASP A 233 -17.57 16.60 5.06
C ASP A 233 -16.82 17.29 6.21
N THR A 234 -15.90 16.57 6.87
CA THR A 234 -15.02 17.14 7.91
C THR A 234 -14.16 18.27 7.36
N THR A 235 -13.64 18.13 6.13
CA THR A 235 -12.86 19.18 5.48
C THR A 235 -13.67 20.47 5.29
N LEU A 236 -14.93 20.35 4.87
CA LEU A 236 -15.83 21.51 4.75
C LEU A 236 -16.07 22.20 6.09
N GLU A 237 -16.24 21.42 7.17
CA GLU A 237 -16.38 21.96 8.53
C GLU A 237 -15.12 22.69 9.00
N LEU A 238 -13.93 22.10 8.76
CA LEU A 238 -12.64 22.71 9.09
C LEU A 238 -12.45 24.04 8.35
N LEU A 239 -12.73 24.08 7.06
CA LEU A 239 -12.63 25.29 6.27
C LEU A 239 -13.60 26.40 6.73
N ARG A 240 -14.78 26.01 7.24
CA ARG A 240 -15.70 26.98 7.88
C ARG A 240 -15.18 27.52 9.20
N LYS A 241 -14.49 26.69 9.98
CA LYS A 241 -13.87 27.10 11.25
C LYS A 241 -12.61 27.96 11.06
N GLU A 242 -11.93 27.84 9.94
CA GLU A 242 -10.76 28.65 9.58
C GLU A 242 -11.10 30.08 9.16
N ARG A 243 -12.33 30.32 8.72
CA ARG A 243 -12.86 31.67 8.36
C ARG A 243 -13.20 32.48 9.61
#